data_76bc9da8117d1f97aba72b51ee98cdd4
#
_entry.id   76bc9da8117d1f97aba72b51ee98cdd4
#
_cell.length_a   1.000
_cell.length_b   1.000
_cell.length_c   1.000
_cell.angle_alpha   90.00
_cell.angle_beta   90.00
_cell.angle_gamma   90.00
#
_symmetry.space_group_name_H-M   'P 1'
#
loop_
_entity.id
_entity.type
_entity.pdbx_description
1 polymer ?
#
loop_
_entity_poly.entity_id
_entity_poly.type
_entity_poly.pdbx_seq_one_letter_code
_entity_poly.pdbx_strand_id
1 'polypeptide(L)'
;MPISGCEIRICDSCGLRYPLAEGHPYGTRCPACLGRTRVVLTRKLAAEPGHGLSDNSHREGAKTAKESNEAREGGLAVLLDNIRSAWNAGSILRSAEGFGFAHAFFCGITPTPENEAVTRASLGAEDSVPWSYHKDAVKLVGGLKREGWQVYALEEDERAVILEEYEREDRKAVLIVGNEITGVDPELLDLCERIFFIPMRGEKKSFNAAVAFGVAAHALQNPRRRNVSQ
;
A
#
# COMPACT_ATOMS: atom_id res chain seq x y z
N MET A 1 23.31 -4.58 -10.77
CA MET A 1 22.58 -5.18 -11.89
C MET A 1 21.14 -4.72 -11.81
N PRO A 2 20.45 -4.40 -12.91
CA PRO A 2 19.03 -4.08 -12.85
C PRO A 2 18.25 -5.30 -12.34
N ILE A 3 17.32 -5.07 -11.44
CA ILE A 3 16.45 -6.13 -10.88
C ILE A 3 15.50 -6.55 -12.02
N SER A 4 15.62 -7.79 -12.49
CA SER A 4 14.84 -8.32 -13.61
C SER A 4 13.50 -8.90 -13.18
N GLY A 5 13.35 -9.24 -11.90
CA GLY A 5 12.14 -9.82 -11.35
C GLY A 5 12.06 -9.72 -9.83
N CYS A 6 10.89 -9.94 -9.28
CA CYS A 6 10.67 -10.15 -7.86
C CYS A 6 9.86 -11.41 -7.61
N GLU A 7 10.08 -11.99 -6.45
CA GLU A 7 9.31 -13.10 -5.92
C GLU A 7 8.41 -12.59 -4.79
N ILE A 8 7.12 -12.87 -4.84
CA ILE A 8 6.27 -12.73 -3.67
C ILE A 8 6.44 -14.00 -2.83
N ARG A 9 6.83 -13.83 -1.60
CA ARG A 9 7.12 -14.92 -0.67
C ARG A 9 6.17 -14.89 0.52
N ILE A 10 5.89 -16.06 1.07
CA ILE A 10 5.15 -16.21 2.32
C ILE A 10 5.98 -17.02 3.31
N CYS A 11 5.95 -16.61 4.57
CA CYS A 11 6.61 -17.33 5.65
C CYS A 11 5.70 -18.45 6.18
N ASP A 12 6.21 -19.69 6.20
CA ASP A 12 5.47 -20.84 6.69
C ASP A 12 5.23 -20.78 8.22
N SER A 13 6.08 -20.06 8.96
CA SER A 13 6.00 -19.96 10.42
C SER A 13 5.10 -18.83 10.91
N CYS A 14 5.23 -17.60 10.36
CA CYS A 14 4.51 -16.44 10.87
C CYS A 14 3.48 -15.85 9.90
N GLY A 15 3.40 -16.35 8.67
CA GLY A 15 2.44 -15.91 7.67
C GLY A 15 2.76 -14.57 7.02
N LEU A 16 3.95 -13.99 7.25
CA LEU A 16 4.36 -12.75 6.61
C LEU A 16 4.42 -12.92 5.09
N ARG A 17 3.72 -12.08 4.34
CA ARG A 17 3.76 -12.02 2.87
C ARG A 17 4.50 -10.76 2.44
N TYR A 18 5.53 -10.91 1.60
CA TYR A 18 6.39 -9.81 1.21
C TYR A 18 7.07 -10.05 -0.14
N PRO A 19 7.39 -8.97 -0.89
CA PRO A 19 8.17 -9.07 -2.12
C PRO A 19 9.67 -9.17 -1.81
N LEU A 20 10.40 -9.89 -2.64
CA LEU A 20 11.84 -10.00 -2.59
C LEU A 20 12.42 -9.98 -4.00
N ALA A 21 13.52 -9.27 -4.23
CA ALA A 21 14.21 -9.30 -5.51
C ALA A 21 14.67 -10.73 -5.84
N GLU A 22 14.51 -11.14 -7.08
CA GLU A 22 14.96 -12.44 -7.55
C GLU A 22 16.46 -12.63 -7.29
N GLY A 23 16.84 -13.75 -6.69
CA GLY A 23 18.23 -14.05 -6.34
C GLY A 23 18.78 -13.32 -5.10
N HIS A 24 17.92 -12.67 -4.30
CA HIS A 24 18.35 -12.02 -3.07
C HIS A 24 18.90 -13.05 -2.05
N PRO A 25 20.07 -12.78 -1.41
CA PRO A 25 20.75 -13.76 -0.55
C PRO A 25 19.93 -14.22 0.67
N TYR A 26 18.95 -13.41 1.11
CA TYR A 26 18.05 -13.74 2.22
C TYR A 26 16.74 -14.42 1.77
N GLY A 27 16.66 -14.90 0.52
CA GLY A 27 15.42 -15.45 -0.05
C GLY A 27 14.82 -16.65 0.67
N THR A 28 15.61 -17.37 1.46
CA THR A 28 15.12 -18.58 2.16
C THR A 28 14.63 -18.31 3.58
N ARG A 29 14.81 -17.09 4.11
CA ARG A 29 14.48 -16.76 5.50
C ARG A 29 13.57 -15.53 5.59
N CYS A 30 12.58 -15.65 6.47
CA CYS A 30 11.66 -14.55 6.77
C CYS A 30 12.38 -13.38 7.44
N PRO A 31 12.19 -12.13 7.00
CA PRO A 31 12.81 -10.97 7.65
C PRO A 31 12.29 -10.71 9.07
N ALA A 32 11.07 -11.18 9.40
CA ALA A 32 10.49 -10.94 10.72
C ALA A 32 10.83 -12.03 11.75
N CYS A 33 10.80 -13.32 11.37
CA CYS A 33 10.95 -14.41 12.34
C CYS A 33 12.05 -15.41 11.99
N LEU A 34 12.79 -15.21 10.89
CA LEU A 34 13.83 -16.10 10.37
C LEU A 34 13.34 -17.50 9.95
N GLY A 35 12.04 -17.74 9.99
CA GLY A 35 11.42 -18.99 9.55
C GLY A 35 11.59 -19.23 8.04
N ARG A 36 11.34 -20.47 7.60
CA ARG A 36 11.40 -20.84 6.18
C ARG A 36 10.32 -20.09 5.39
N THR A 37 10.67 -19.70 4.18
CA THR A 37 9.74 -19.02 3.26
C THR A 37 9.62 -19.80 1.96
N ARG A 38 8.47 -19.69 1.32
CA ARG A 38 8.21 -20.24 -0.03
C ARG A 38 7.77 -19.12 -0.97
N VAL A 39 8.09 -19.28 -2.25
CA VAL A 39 7.60 -18.41 -3.32
C VAL A 39 6.15 -18.77 -3.59
N VAL A 40 5.28 -17.77 -3.66
CA VAL A 40 3.88 -17.93 -4.05
C VAL A 40 3.62 -17.38 -5.45
N LEU A 41 4.42 -16.39 -5.87
CA LEU A 41 4.30 -15.78 -7.18
C LEU A 41 5.64 -15.17 -7.61
N THR A 42 5.91 -15.16 -8.92
CA THR A 42 7.07 -14.47 -9.53
C THR A 42 6.57 -13.44 -10.53
N ARG A 43 7.11 -12.21 -10.48
CA ARG A 43 6.78 -11.11 -11.38
C ARG A 43 8.05 -10.58 -12.04
N LYS A 44 8.00 -10.32 -13.36
CA LYS A 44 9.04 -9.54 -14.04
C LYS A 44 8.81 -8.06 -13.75
N LEU A 45 9.86 -7.35 -13.37
CA LEU A 45 9.80 -5.90 -13.18
C LEU A 45 10.20 -5.21 -14.49
N ALA A 46 9.46 -4.16 -14.87
CA ALA A 46 9.90 -3.29 -15.96
C ALA A 46 11.21 -2.61 -15.56
N ALA A 47 12.20 -2.65 -16.44
CA ALA A 47 13.50 -2.05 -16.17
C ALA A 47 13.36 -0.52 -16.00
N GLU A 48 13.56 -0.02 -14.78
CA GLU A 48 13.80 1.39 -14.53
C GLU A 48 15.30 1.68 -14.55
N PRO A 49 15.75 2.80 -15.13
CA PRO A 49 17.16 3.20 -15.03
C PRO A 49 17.47 3.71 -13.62
N GLY A 50 18.16 2.89 -12.86
CA GLY A 50 19.04 3.25 -11.76
C GLY A 50 18.46 3.87 -10.49
N HIS A 51 18.19 3.02 -9.48
CA HIS A 51 18.39 3.39 -8.08
C HIS A 51 19.07 2.23 -7.33
N GLY A 52 20.22 2.54 -6.72
CA GLY A 52 20.92 1.63 -5.84
C GLY A 52 20.12 1.38 -4.56
N LEU A 53 20.05 0.11 -4.17
CA LEU A 53 19.43 -0.34 -2.92
C LEU A 53 20.28 0.10 -1.73
N SER A 54 19.75 0.92 -0.85
CA SER A 54 20.25 1.05 0.54
C SER A 54 19.46 0.13 1.43
N ASP A 55 20.15 -0.82 2.03
CA ASP A 55 19.65 -1.79 2.99
C ASP A 55 19.44 -1.11 4.34
N ASN A 56 18.22 -1.10 4.86
CA ASN A 56 17.94 -0.78 6.26
C ASN A 56 16.92 -1.77 6.80
N SER A 57 17.48 -2.85 7.35
CA SER A 57 16.74 -3.81 8.16
C SER A 57 16.54 -3.25 9.57
N HIS A 58 15.31 -3.00 9.99
CA HIS A 58 14.99 -2.85 11.40
C HIS A 58 13.91 -3.85 11.82
N ARG A 59 14.24 -4.57 12.89
CA ARG A 59 13.39 -5.52 13.63
C ARG A 59 12.60 -4.73 14.66
N GLU A 60 11.31 -5.07 14.86
CA GLU A 60 10.72 -5.58 16.10
C GLU A 60 9.23 -5.29 16.28
N GLY A 61 8.54 -6.23 16.89
CA GLY A 61 7.48 -6.04 17.88
C GLY A 61 6.08 -5.71 17.39
N ALA A 62 5.28 -6.76 17.10
CA ALA A 62 3.84 -6.58 16.94
C ALA A 62 3.16 -6.30 18.29
N LYS A 63 2.62 -5.11 18.47
CA LYS A 63 1.58 -4.82 19.46
C LYS A 63 0.27 -4.56 18.73
N THR A 64 -0.77 -5.25 19.17
CA THR A 64 -2.13 -5.12 18.66
C THR A 64 -2.68 -3.73 18.99
N ALA A 65 -3.11 -3.00 17.96
CA ALA A 65 -3.83 -1.75 18.10
C ALA A 65 -5.20 -1.97 18.74
N LYS A 66 -5.64 -0.99 19.51
CA LYS A 66 -6.97 -0.93 20.11
C LYS A 66 -8.04 -1.02 19.01
N GLU A 67 -8.96 -1.97 19.17
CA GLU A 67 -10.22 -1.97 18.43
C GLU A 67 -10.96 -0.67 18.76
N SER A 68 -11.11 0.19 17.77
CA SER A 68 -12.08 1.28 17.86
C SER A 68 -12.46 1.76 16.46
N ASN A 69 -13.72 1.73 16.25
CA ASN A 69 -14.55 2.48 15.35
C ASN A 69 -15.03 1.79 14.07
N GLU A 70 -16.34 1.62 14.09
CA GLU A 70 -17.21 1.54 12.92
C GLU A 70 -16.82 2.64 11.94
N ALA A 71 -16.20 2.23 10.80
CA ALA A 71 -15.93 3.15 9.72
C ALA A 71 -17.27 3.80 9.33
N ARG A 72 -17.30 5.14 9.29
CA ARG A 72 -18.47 5.91 8.84
C ARG A 72 -18.95 5.35 7.50
N GLU A 73 -20.28 5.29 7.30
CA GLU A 73 -20.82 4.98 5.97
C GLU A 73 -20.13 5.87 4.93
N GLY A 74 -19.62 5.29 3.84
CA GLY A 74 -18.86 6.01 2.83
C GLY A 74 -17.38 6.30 3.16
N GLY A 75 -16.83 5.81 4.27
CA GLY A 75 -15.45 6.06 4.67
C GLY A 75 -14.40 5.45 3.73
N LEU A 76 -13.30 6.22 3.49
CA LEU A 76 -12.11 5.72 2.82
C LEU A 76 -11.08 5.22 3.83
N ALA A 77 -10.43 4.11 3.52
CA ALA A 77 -9.23 3.65 4.21
C ALA A 77 -8.06 3.57 3.23
N VAL A 78 -6.83 3.58 3.75
CA VAL A 78 -5.63 3.31 2.98
C VAL A 78 -5.00 1.99 3.42
N LEU A 79 -4.49 1.21 2.46
CA LEU A 79 -3.71 0.01 2.71
C LEU A 79 -2.31 0.21 2.11
N LEU A 80 -1.31 0.12 2.97
CA LEU A 80 0.10 0.23 2.61
C LEU A 80 0.64 -1.20 2.39
N ASP A 81 0.74 -1.60 1.13
CA ASP A 81 1.21 -2.94 0.77
C ASP A 81 2.72 -2.98 0.64
N ASN A 82 3.39 -3.47 1.67
CA ASN A 82 4.84 -3.66 1.67
C ASN A 82 5.65 -2.39 1.37
N ILE A 83 5.19 -1.22 1.80
CA ILE A 83 5.94 0.04 1.72
C ILE A 83 7.26 -0.12 2.49
N ARG A 84 8.38 0.22 1.84
CA ARG A 84 9.72 0.04 2.42
C ARG A 84 10.17 1.24 3.25
N SER A 85 9.85 2.43 2.77
CA SER A 85 10.30 3.68 3.38
C SER A 85 9.40 4.08 4.54
N ALA A 86 9.97 4.15 5.75
CA ALA A 86 9.28 4.68 6.92
C ALA A 86 8.81 6.13 6.73
N TRP A 87 9.56 6.94 5.94
CA TRP A 87 9.18 8.30 5.58
C TRP A 87 7.93 8.31 4.68
N ASN A 88 7.85 7.40 3.70
CA ASN A 88 6.66 7.27 2.87
C ASN A 88 5.46 6.83 3.71
N ALA A 89 5.63 5.83 4.56
CA ALA A 89 4.57 5.33 5.43
C ALA A 89 4.02 6.44 6.35
N GLY A 90 4.89 7.20 7.00
CA GLY A 90 4.48 8.33 7.84
C GLY A 90 3.84 9.48 7.04
N SER A 91 4.38 9.81 5.85
CA SER A 91 3.82 10.85 4.98
C SER A 91 2.44 10.46 4.43
N ILE A 92 2.23 9.16 4.11
CA ILE A 92 0.93 8.62 3.72
C ILE A 92 -0.06 8.77 4.88
N LEU A 93 0.34 8.38 6.10
CA LEU A 93 -0.51 8.48 7.28
C LEU A 93 -0.92 9.93 7.57
N ARG A 94 0.04 10.88 7.48
CA ARG A 94 -0.24 12.31 7.61
C ARG A 94 -1.22 12.82 6.56
N SER A 95 -1.06 12.39 5.31
CA SER A 95 -1.98 12.75 4.23
C SER A 95 -3.35 12.11 4.43
N ALA A 96 -3.40 10.87 4.94
CA ALA A 96 -4.65 10.18 5.27
C ALA A 96 -5.44 10.94 6.35
N GLU A 97 -4.77 11.47 7.37
CA GLU A 97 -5.37 12.35 8.37
C GLU A 97 -5.96 13.60 7.71
N GLY A 98 -5.14 14.34 6.95
CA GLY A 98 -5.54 15.60 6.32
C GLY A 98 -6.69 15.45 5.32
N PHE A 99 -6.85 14.29 4.69
CA PHE A 99 -7.97 13.98 3.78
C PHE A 99 -9.11 13.21 4.46
N GLY A 100 -9.08 13.00 5.79
CA GLY A 100 -10.18 12.38 6.54
C GLY A 100 -10.38 10.90 6.26
N PHE A 101 -9.30 10.15 6.03
CA PHE A 101 -9.36 8.70 5.91
C PHE A 101 -9.73 8.06 7.25
N ALA A 102 -10.60 7.07 7.22
CA ALA A 102 -11.15 6.44 8.42
C ALA A 102 -10.20 5.43 9.06
N HIS A 103 -9.25 4.86 8.31
CA HIS A 103 -8.32 3.85 8.80
C HIS A 103 -7.08 3.74 7.91
N ALA A 104 -5.96 3.31 8.48
CA ALA A 104 -4.74 2.96 7.77
C ALA A 104 -4.31 1.51 8.10
N PHE A 105 -4.27 0.65 7.09
CA PHE A 105 -3.82 -0.72 7.20
C PHE A 105 -2.34 -0.83 6.78
N PHE A 106 -1.47 -1.17 7.71
CA PHE A 106 -0.05 -1.42 7.44
C PHE A 106 0.16 -2.90 7.17
N CYS A 107 0.64 -3.27 5.99
CA CYS A 107 0.73 -4.67 5.59
C CYS A 107 2.15 -5.11 5.28
N GLY A 108 2.44 -6.37 5.56
CA GLY A 108 3.69 -7.02 5.21
C GLY A 108 4.91 -6.42 5.92
N ILE A 109 5.89 -5.93 5.16
CA ILE A 109 7.11 -5.30 5.67
C ILE A 109 6.97 -3.80 5.94
N THR A 110 5.78 -3.22 5.78
CA THR A 110 5.55 -1.78 6.00
C THR A 110 5.87 -1.41 7.46
N PRO A 111 6.76 -0.43 7.69
CA PRO A 111 7.01 0.09 9.03
C PRO A 111 5.74 0.74 9.60
N THR A 112 5.41 0.38 10.84
CA THR A 112 4.25 0.92 11.57
C THR A 112 4.61 2.19 12.35
N PRO A 113 3.64 2.91 12.94
CA PRO A 113 3.88 4.03 13.85
C PRO A 113 4.72 3.70 15.10
N GLU A 114 4.98 2.43 15.39
CA GLU A 114 5.95 2.02 16.43
C GLU A 114 7.40 2.35 16.03
N ASN A 115 7.66 2.61 14.76
CA ASN A 115 8.95 3.05 14.26
C ASN A 115 9.04 4.58 14.32
N GLU A 116 10.04 5.11 15.05
CA GLU A 116 10.23 6.56 15.21
C GLU A 116 10.36 7.33 13.88
N ALA A 117 10.88 6.72 12.80
CA ALA A 117 10.96 7.40 11.52
C ALA A 117 9.57 7.60 10.88
N VAL A 118 8.60 6.73 11.20
CA VAL A 118 7.20 6.89 10.79
C VAL A 118 6.59 8.04 11.56
N THR A 119 6.69 8.07 12.90
CA THR A 119 6.11 9.12 13.75
C THR A 119 6.72 10.50 13.49
N ARG A 120 8.03 10.56 13.17
CA ARG A 120 8.67 11.81 12.74
C ARG A 120 8.11 12.35 11.42
N ALA A 121 7.63 11.48 10.52
CA ALA A 121 7.06 11.88 9.25
C ALA A 121 5.55 12.14 9.33
N SER A 122 4.82 11.39 10.16
CA SER A 122 3.37 11.53 10.36
C SER A 122 2.98 12.71 11.23
N LEU A 123 3.90 13.20 12.09
CA LEU A 123 3.72 14.36 12.97
C LEU A 123 2.44 14.29 13.83
N GLY A 124 2.17 13.13 14.44
CA GLY A 124 1.03 12.93 15.31
C GLY A 124 -0.25 12.43 14.62
N ALA A 125 -0.22 12.21 13.30
CA ALA A 125 -1.38 11.67 12.59
C ALA A 125 -1.76 10.25 13.05
N GLU A 126 -0.81 9.50 13.61
CA GLU A 126 -1.02 8.19 14.22
C GLU A 126 -1.96 8.18 15.42
N ASP A 127 -2.13 9.34 16.07
CA ASP A 127 -3.06 9.51 17.20
C ASP A 127 -4.48 9.80 16.74
N SER A 128 -4.65 10.30 15.51
CA SER A 128 -5.92 10.74 14.92
C SER A 128 -6.52 9.71 13.97
N VAL A 129 -5.69 9.05 13.16
CA VAL A 129 -6.13 8.01 12.21
C VAL A 129 -5.96 6.65 12.87
N PRO A 130 -7.03 5.92 13.13
CA PRO A 130 -6.94 4.52 13.57
C PRO A 130 -6.11 3.71 12.58
N TRP A 131 -5.24 2.86 13.09
CA TRP A 131 -4.39 2.02 12.26
C TRP A 131 -4.26 0.61 12.80
N SER A 132 -3.93 -0.34 11.94
CA SER A 132 -3.66 -1.72 12.31
C SER A 132 -2.59 -2.35 11.42
N TYR A 133 -1.89 -3.35 11.95
CA TYR A 133 -0.88 -4.10 11.21
C TYR A 133 -1.38 -5.50 10.83
N HIS A 134 -1.14 -5.89 9.58
CA HIS A 134 -1.50 -7.18 9.03
C HIS A 134 -0.33 -7.81 8.27
N LYS A 135 -0.03 -9.07 8.58
CA LYS A 135 1.08 -9.80 7.94
C LYS A 135 0.82 -10.17 6.47
N ASP A 136 -0.44 -10.23 6.07
CA ASP A 136 -0.87 -10.69 4.76
C ASP A 136 -2.02 -9.81 4.27
N ALA A 137 -1.71 -8.93 3.31
CA ALA A 137 -2.64 -7.99 2.72
C ALA A 137 -3.75 -8.69 1.92
N VAL A 138 -3.44 -9.83 1.26
CA VAL A 138 -4.42 -10.58 0.46
C VAL A 138 -5.52 -11.14 1.35
N LYS A 139 -5.14 -11.71 2.52
CA LYS A 139 -6.12 -12.19 3.50
C LYS A 139 -6.97 -11.08 4.06
N LEU A 140 -6.36 -9.92 4.38
CA LEU A 140 -7.08 -8.75 4.87
C LEU A 140 -8.12 -8.29 3.84
N VAL A 141 -7.69 -8.05 2.60
CA VAL A 141 -8.57 -7.57 1.52
C VAL A 141 -9.70 -8.55 1.24
N GLY A 142 -9.43 -9.86 1.25
CA GLY A 142 -10.47 -10.88 1.15
C GLY A 142 -11.51 -10.79 2.29
N GLY A 143 -11.11 -10.38 3.48
CA GLY A 143 -12.01 -10.06 4.62
C GLY A 143 -12.87 -8.82 4.33
N LEU A 144 -12.23 -7.70 3.99
CA LEU A 144 -12.90 -6.44 3.70
C LEU A 144 -13.93 -6.57 2.57
N LYS A 145 -13.62 -7.33 1.51
CA LYS A 145 -14.59 -7.61 0.43
C LYS A 145 -15.83 -8.34 0.93
N ARG A 146 -15.68 -9.33 1.82
CA ARG A 146 -16.84 -10.01 2.44
C ARG A 146 -17.68 -9.09 3.31
N GLU A 147 -17.08 -8.03 3.86
CA GLU A 147 -17.76 -6.97 4.61
C GLU A 147 -18.34 -5.86 3.72
N GLY A 148 -18.27 -6.02 2.39
CA GLY A 148 -18.85 -5.10 1.42
C GLY A 148 -17.99 -3.88 1.08
N TRP A 149 -16.69 -3.87 1.43
CA TRP A 149 -15.77 -2.82 1.03
C TRP A 149 -15.45 -2.90 -0.47
N GLN A 150 -15.41 -1.75 -1.12
CA GLN A 150 -14.79 -1.62 -2.44
C GLN A 150 -13.27 -1.59 -2.30
N VAL A 151 -12.57 -2.21 -3.22
CA VAL A 151 -11.12 -2.30 -3.22
C VAL A 151 -10.57 -1.59 -4.45
N TYR A 152 -9.73 -0.60 -4.21
CA TYR A 152 -9.05 0.17 -5.24
C TYR A 152 -7.55 0.03 -5.10
N ALA A 153 -6.81 0.09 -6.20
CA ALA A 153 -5.35 0.17 -6.19
C ALA A 153 -4.88 1.39 -6.97
N LEU A 154 -3.72 1.90 -6.59
CA LEU A 154 -2.99 2.93 -7.33
C LEU A 154 -1.75 2.28 -7.93
N GLU A 155 -1.80 1.98 -9.25
CA GLU A 155 -0.76 1.23 -9.95
C GLU A 155 -0.84 1.47 -11.47
N GLU A 156 0.29 1.29 -12.18
CA GLU A 156 0.31 1.21 -13.64
C GLU A 156 0.01 -0.24 -14.06
N ASP A 157 -1.19 -0.47 -14.61
CA ASP A 157 -1.69 -1.79 -15.02
C ASP A 157 -2.51 -1.64 -16.32
N GLU A 158 -2.58 -2.69 -17.15
CA GLU A 158 -3.35 -2.66 -18.39
C GLU A 158 -4.86 -2.41 -18.16
N ARG A 159 -5.36 -2.75 -16.97
CA ARG A 159 -6.77 -2.55 -16.54
C ARG A 159 -6.99 -1.18 -15.91
N ALA A 160 -5.93 -0.39 -15.73
CA ALA A 160 -6.01 0.86 -14.97
C ALA A 160 -6.79 1.93 -15.75
N VAL A 161 -7.56 2.71 -15.01
CA VAL A 161 -8.28 3.90 -15.51
C VAL A 161 -7.67 5.17 -14.96
N ILE A 162 -7.82 6.28 -15.68
CA ILE A 162 -7.34 7.58 -15.22
C ILE A 162 -8.11 7.99 -13.96
N LEU A 163 -7.36 8.29 -12.90
CA LEU A 163 -7.94 8.61 -11.59
C LEU A 163 -8.91 9.81 -11.64
N GLU A 164 -8.56 10.86 -12.37
CA GLU A 164 -9.37 12.10 -12.46
C GLU A 164 -10.71 11.91 -13.18
N GLU A 165 -10.90 10.81 -13.88
CA GLU A 165 -12.14 10.49 -14.61
C GLU A 165 -13.12 9.68 -13.77
N TYR A 166 -12.72 9.25 -12.56
CA TYR A 166 -13.53 8.42 -11.70
C TYR A 166 -14.37 9.23 -10.69
N GLU A 167 -15.63 8.89 -10.59
CA GLU A 167 -16.54 9.39 -9.56
C GLU A 167 -16.78 8.29 -8.52
N ARG A 168 -16.36 8.51 -7.29
CA ARG A 168 -16.51 7.55 -6.20
C ARG A 168 -17.95 7.43 -5.76
N GLU A 169 -18.43 6.20 -5.61
CA GLU A 169 -19.69 5.91 -4.92
C GLU A 169 -19.56 6.16 -3.40
N ASP A 170 -20.66 6.52 -2.75
CA ASP A 170 -20.68 6.70 -1.29
C ASP A 170 -20.76 5.33 -0.58
N ARG A 171 -19.69 4.57 -0.66
CA ARG A 171 -19.50 3.25 -0.06
C ARG A 171 -18.14 3.18 0.64
N LYS A 172 -18.04 2.29 1.62
CA LYS A 172 -16.75 2.00 2.25
C LYS A 172 -15.77 1.50 1.18
N ALA A 173 -14.59 2.11 1.13
CA ALA A 173 -13.57 1.70 0.18
C ALA A 173 -12.17 1.72 0.79
N VAL A 174 -11.29 0.87 0.31
CA VAL A 174 -9.86 0.86 0.65
C VAL A 174 -9.03 1.14 -0.59
N LEU A 175 -8.11 2.10 -0.51
CA LEU A 175 -7.13 2.40 -1.54
C LEU A 175 -5.80 1.74 -1.19
N ILE A 176 -5.33 0.86 -2.05
CA ILE A 176 -4.05 0.16 -1.90
C ILE A 176 -2.94 0.98 -2.56
N VAL A 177 -1.86 1.20 -1.82
CA VAL A 177 -0.61 1.79 -2.30
C VAL A 177 0.49 0.76 -2.15
N GLY A 178 1.15 0.42 -3.25
CA GLY A 178 2.12 -0.66 -3.31
C GLY A 178 3.55 -0.27 -2.99
N ASN A 179 4.39 -1.28 -2.90
CA ASN A 179 5.83 -1.18 -2.70
C ASN A 179 6.50 -0.31 -3.77
N GLU A 180 7.47 0.52 -3.38
CA GLU A 180 8.11 1.52 -4.24
C GLU A 180 8.90 0.91 -5.41
N ILE A 181 9.22 -0.38 -5.36
CA ILE A 181 10.00 -1.08 -6.40
C ILE A 181 9.14 -2.10 -7.14
N THR A 182 8.37 -2.88 -6.40
CA THR A 182 7.62 -4.00 -6.98
C THR A 182 6.17 -3.66 -7.29
N GLY A 183 5.69 -2.49 -6.86
CA GLY A 183 4.29 -2.11 -7.00
C GLY A 183 3.38 -2.90 -6.07
N VAL A 184 2.09 -2.90 -6.37
CA VAL A 184 1.06 -3.64 -5.65
C VAL A 184 1.19 -5.14 -5.96
N ASP A 185 0.99 -5.99 -4.94
CA ASP A 185 0.96 -7.44 -5.12
C ASP A 185 -0.08 -7.83 -6.20
N PRO A 186 0.29 -8.65 -7.21
CA PRO A 186 -0.63 -9.03 -8.28
C PRO A 186 -1.94 -9.67 -7.81
N GLU A 187 -1.90 -10.48 -6.74
CA GLU A 187 -3.13 -11.05 -6.19
C GLU A 187 -4.04 -9.99 -5.57
N LEU A 188 -3.49 -8.87 -5.07
CA LEU A 188 -4.29 -7.72 -4.63
C LEU A 188 -4.91 -7.01 -5.82
N LEU A 189 -4.17 -6.82 -6.93
CA LEU A 189 -4.70 -6.22 -8.16
C LEU A 189 -5.89 -7.02 -8.72
N ASP A 190 -5.84 -8.36 -8.62
CA ASP A 190 -6.93 -9.24 -9.04
C ASP A 190 -8.18 -9.15 -8.13
N LEU A 191 -8.02 -8.67 -6.90
CA LEU A 191 -9.13 -8.42 -5.99
C LEU A 191 -9.76 -7.03 -6.14
N CYS A 192 -9.12 -6.12 -6.90
CA CYS A 192 -9.59 -4.74 -7.05
C CYS A 192 -10.81 -4.63 -7.95
N GLU A 193 -11.78 -3.81 -7.57
CA GLU A 193 -12.87 -3.34 -8.44
C GLU A 193 -12.39 -2.27 -9.42
N ARG A 194 -11.37 -1.49 -9.03
CA ARG A 194 -10.73 -0.47 -9.88
C ARG A 194 -9.25 -0.38 -9.58
N ILE A 195 -8.48 -0.19 -10.64
CA ILE A 195 -7.07 0.17 -10.57
C ILE A 195 -6.97 1.57 -11.18
N PHE A 196 -6.36 2.49 -10.46
CA PHE A 196 -6.17 3.86 -10.90
C PHE A 196 -4.72 4.11 -11.25
N PHE A 197 -4.49 4.93 -12.26
CA PHE A 197 -3.17 5.47 -12.52
C PHE A 197 -3.22 7.01 -12.64
N ILE A 198 -2.08 7.64 -12.35
CA ILE A 198 -1.88 9.07 -12.49
C ILE A 198 -0.99 9.29 -13.72
N PRO A 199 -1.48 9.93 -14.79
CA PRO A 199 -0.70 10.12 -16.00
C PRO A 199 0.57 10.92 -15.76
N MET A 200 1.72 10.37 -16.17
CA MET A 200 3.01 11.05 -16.12
C MET A 200 3.28 11.80 -17.44
N ARG A 201 3.80 13.02 -17.36
CA ARG A 201 4.15 13.84 -18.54
C ARG A 201 5.67 13.99 -18.74
N GLY A 202 6.46 13.48 -17.80
CA GLY A 202 7.90 13.52 -17.84
C GLY A 202 8.52 12.17 -18.24
N GLU A 203 9.85 12.06 -18.09
CA GLU A 203 10.58 10.83 -18.40
C GLU A 203 10.42 9.74 -17.33
N LYS A 204 10.04 10.10 -16.10
CA LYS A 204 9.79 9.14 -15.02
C LYS A 204 8.48 8.42 -15.25
N LYS A 205 8.45 7.14 -14.85
CA LYS A 205 7.27 6.28 -15.01
C LYS A 205 6.35 6.28 -13.79
N SER A 206 6.86 6.66 -12.62
CA SER A 206 6.09 6.65 -11.38
C SER A 206 6.38 7.86 -10.50
N PHE A 207 5.41 8.24 -9.67
CA PHE A 207 5.59 9.17 -8.56
C PHE A 207 6.17 8.46 -7.33
N ASN A 208 6.73 9.23 -6.41
CA ASN A 208 6.94 8.75 -5.05
C ASN A 208 5.60 8.29 -4.44
N ALA A 209 5.60 7.17 -3.71
CA ALA A 209 4.39 6.53 -3.19
C ALA A 209 3.52 7.48 -2.34
N ALA A 210 4.14 8.31 -1.49
CA ALA A 210 3.40 9.28 -0.66
C ALA A 210 2.83 10.43 -1.49
N VAL A 211 3.53 10.86 -2.54
CA VAL A 211 3.03 11.89 -3.49
C VAL A 211 1.85 11.33 -4.28
N ALA A 212 1.98 10.12 -4.83
CA ALA A 212 0.92 9.45 -5.56
C ALA A 212 -0.33 9.28 -4.69
N PHE A 213 -0.15 8.82 -3.43
CA PHE A 213 -1.25 8.72 -2.47
C PHE A 213 -1.92 10.08 -2.23
N GLY A 214 -1.17 11.14 -2.00
CA GLY A 214 -1.73 12.48 -1.76
C GLY A 214 -2.60 12.97 -2.94
N VAL A 215 -2.15 12.75 -4.18
CA VAL A 215 -2.94 13.05 -5.39
C VAL A 215 -4.22 12.22 -5.43
N ALA A 216 -4.11 10.92 -5.18
CA ALA A 216 -5.26 10.01 -5.19
C ALA A 216 -6.25 10.30 -4.07
N ALA A 217 -5.77 10.59 -2.87
CA ALA A 217 -6.59 10.95 -1.73
C ALA A 217 -7.40 12.23 -2.00
N HIS A 218 -6.75 13.25 -2.57
CA HIS A 218 -7.43 14.48 -2.98
C HIS A 218 -8.54 14.21 -4.01
N ALA A 219 -8.24 13.46 -5.06
CA ALA A 219 -9.20 13.16 -6.13
C ALA A 219 -10.41 12.36 -5.64
N LEU A 220 -10.18 11.35 -4.79
CA LEU A 220 -11.24 10.47 -4.27
C LEU A 220 -12.12 11.14 -3.20
N GLN A 221 -11.58 12.10 -2.45
CA GLN A 221 -12.36 12.85 -1.44
C GLN A 221 -13.05 14.07 -2.01
N ASN A 222 -12.59 14.59 -3.17
CA ASN A 222 -13.15 15.75 -3.83
C ASN A 222 -13.57 15.40 -5.26
N PRO A 223 -14.56 14.52 -5.46
CA PRO A 223 -15.00 14.15 -6.80
C PRO A 223 -15.43 15.42 -7.55
N ARG A 224 -14.97 15.57 -8.79
CA ARG A 224 -15.37 16.71 -9.65
C ARG A 224 -16.88 16.66 -9.82
N ARG A 225 -17.60 17.66 -9.31
CA ARG A 225 -18.99 17.87 -9.68
C ARG A 225 -19.02 18.15 -11.18
N ARG A 226 -19.54 17.23 -11.98
CA ARG A 226 -19.90 17.55 -13.35
C ARG A 226 -20.89 18.70 -13.28
N ASN A 227 -20.50 19.88 -13.80
CA ASN A 227 -21.47 20.90 -14.13
C ASN A 227 -22.40 20.27 -15.18
N VAL A 228 -23.54 19.79 -14.75
CA VAL A 228 -24.65 19.52 -15.68
C VAL A 228 -25.03 20.88 -16.21
N SER A 229 -24.44 21.25 -17.35
CA SER A 229 -24.89 22.41 -18.14
C SER A 229 -26.33 22.11 -18.54
N GLN A 230 -27.25 22.89 -17.99
CA GLN A 230 -28.64 22.93 -18.41
C GLN A 230 -28.74 23.46 -19.85
#